data_b59a14642f504bdad49580cacff9e470
#
_entry.id   b59a14642f504bdad49580cacff9e470
#
_cell.length_a   1.000
_cell.length_b   1.000
_cell.length_c   1.000
_cell.angle_alpha   90.00
_cell.angle_beta   90.00
_cell.angle_gamma   90.00
#
_symmetry.space_group_name_H-M   'P 1'
#
loop_
_entity.id
_entity.type
_entity.pdbx_description
1 polymer ?
#
loop_
_entity_poly.entity_id
_entity_poly.type
_entity_poly.pdbx_seq_one_letter_code
_entity_poly.pdbx_strand_id
1 'polypeptide(L)'
;LGDVYKRQTLGYCPNLSIDLEDENIFCSVSSILEYIDKIDELCTEEVVEEAIASLEQATAMIKPKERILGKEDKNTKAQLLKEIETQIARFDDEQRLSALTLLNGPQRIRGLAGSGKTIILCLKAANLHMIYPEAVVLYTFYTKSLYDYIIQLITRFYMKMTDGQIPDFENKVKVMHAWGGRQVPGVYYNACKNNGISPITFGEAKKHGNAFKYICEKFVDATQYDANKMYDYVLIDEAQDFDISFYQLCRSIVKDDHIIWCYDEVQNIFDVILQNPKETFANKYDPKGIDLIEEQKKYPCMKNDIVLHKSYRNVKKILLVAVALGFRIYNDKLIQALENNKHWEDLGFTVVEGDCSKEERVIIERNEKASPLVVDESRIEDCIRIFQAPDFSQELDWIAKEIEKAITVDKLLPEDIAVICLDETNSFNYFNGLEQRLEAKSIATYNVMDRDYVKGFYREGNVTLSSIFKAKGNEAAMVFVIGCDVFEDKKDSRIMRNKVFTAFTRAKIWLRISGTGEECLKQMLYEMNQLKEHEFKFDFLNKPTHFCL
;
A
#
# COMPACT_ATOMS: atom_id res chain seq x y z
N LEU A 1 -5.55 38.36 -12.67
CA LEU A 1 -5.72 37.64 -11.39
C LEU A 1 -5.99 36.14 -11.60
N GLY A 2 -6.84 35.77 -12.57
CA GLY A 2 -7.16 34.36 -12.88
C GLY A 2 -5.98 33.50 -13.32
N ASP A 3 -5.01 34.06 -14.05
CA ASP A 3 -3.86 33.30 -14.57
C ASP A 3 -2.73 33.12 -13.52
N VAL A 4 -2.66 33.98 -12.51
CA VAL A 4 -1.66 33.89 -11.44
C VAL A 4 -2.05 32.79 -10.45
N TYR A 5 -3.34 32.63 -10.13
CA TYR A 5 -3.83 31.61 -9.22
C TYR A 5 -3.76 30.18 -9.78
N LYS A 6 -3.81 30.00 -11.09
CA LYS A 6 -3.67 28.69 -11.72
C LYS A 6 -2.27 28.10 -11.64
N ARG A 7 -1.26 28.89 -11.33
CA ARG A 7 0.15 28.47 -11.23
C ARG A 7 0.70 28.35 -9.80
N GLN A 8 -0.08 28.76 -8.82
CA GLN A 8 0.30 28.65 -7.41
C GLN A 8 -0.19 27.34 -6.82
N THR A 9 0.45 26.24 -7.18
CA THR A 9 0.53 25.11 -6.26
C THR A 9 1.32 25.62 -5.07
N LEU A 10 0.74 25.58 -3.88
CA LEU A 10 1.44 25.81 -2.61
C LEU A 10 2.57 24.78 -2.49
N GLY A 11 3.65 25.00 -3.17
CA GLY A 11 4.85 24.21 -3.12
C GLY A 11 5.66 24.64 -1.90
N TYR A 12 5.71 23.78 -0.89
CA TYR A 12 6.64 23.95 0.20
C TYR A 12 8.04 23.53 -0.29
N CYS A 13 8.92 24.47 -0.53
CA CYS A 13 10.29 24.24 -0.96
C CYS A 13 11.28 24.94 -0.02
N PRO A 14 12.01 24.18 0.84
CA PRO A 14 12.86 24.76 1.90
C PRO A 14 14.28 25.14 1.47
N ASN A 15 14.70 24.78 0.28
CA ASN A 15 16.10 24.95 -0.18
C ASN A 15 16.27 25.79 -1.42
N LEU A 16 15.31 26.63 -1.73
CA LEU A 16 15.59 27.69 -2.65
C LEU A 16 16.31 28.79 -1.86
N SER A 17 17.59 29.01 -2.17
CA SER A 17 18.21 30.33 -1.97
C SER A 17 17.53 31.26 -2.97
N ILE A 18 16.30 31.61 -2.67
CA ILE A 18 15.52 32.57 -3.43
C ILE A 18 15.84 33.91 -2.81
N ASP A 19 16.24 34.85 -3.65
CA ASP A 19 16.15 36.25 -3.31
C ASP A 19 14.72 36.52 -2.84
N LEU A 20 14.58 36.98 -1.61
CA LEU A 20 13.32 37.15 -0.85
C LEU A 20 12.37 38.20 -1.44
N GLU A 21 12.43 38.47 -2.75
CA GLU A 21 11.50 39.38 -3.44
C GLU A 21 10.22 38.69 -3.95
N ASP A 22 10.12 37.34 -3.87
CA ASP A 22 8.91 36.64 -4.22
C ASP A 22 8.06 36.35 -2.97
N GLU A 23 7.11 37.26 -2.68
CA GLU A 23 6.26 37.30 -1.47
C GLU A 23 5.33 36.07 -1.31
N ASN A 24 5.39 35.07 -2.19
CA ASN A 24 4.44 33.96 -2.26
C ASN A 24 5.01 32.59 -1.88
N ILE A 25 6.20 32.52 -1.29
CA ILE A 25 6.82 31.27 -0.88
C ILE A 25 6.84 31.14 0.63
N PHE A 26 6.14 30.11 1.13
CA PHE A 26 5.98 29.87 2.56
C PHE A 26 6.79 28.65 3.01
N CYS A 27 7.52 28.80 4.11
CA CYS A 27 8.36 27.73 4.68
C CYS A 27 7.70 26.96 5.84
N SER A 28 6.48 27.33 6.24
CA SER A 28 5.71 26.58 7.24
C SER A 28 4.21 26.89 7.14
N VAL A 29 3.37 26.03 7.71
CA VAL A 29 1.93 26.29 7.85
C VAL A 29 1.69 27.56 8.66
N SER A 30 2.52 27.81 9.68
CA SER A 30 2.43 29.04 10.48
C SER A 30 2.69 30.29 9.65
N SER A 31 3.66 30.28 8.74
CA SER A 31 3.93 31.41 7.85
C SER A 31 2.83 31.62 6.80
N ILE A 32 2.15 30.55 6.38
CA ILE A 32 0.95 30.65 5.54
C ILE A 32 -0.20 31.30 6.33
N LEU A 33 -0.42 30.87 7.56
CA LEU A 33 -1.47 31.43 8.41
C LEU A 33 -1.20 32.89 8.74
N GLU A 34 0.05 33.25 9.07
CA GLU A 34 0.45 34.66 9.28
C GLU A 34 0.30 35.51 8.01
N TYR A 35 0.49 34.96 6.86
CA TYR A 35 0.24 35.63 5.58
C TYR A 35 -1.25 35.77 5.31
N ILE A 36 -2.04 34.75 5.56
CA ILE A 36 -3.51 34.79 5.46
C ILE A 36 -4.07 35.85 6.43
N ASP A 37 -3.61 35.88 7.66
CA ASP A 37 -4.01 36.88 8.65
C ASP A 37 -3.65 38.34 8.24
N LYS A 38 -2.57 38.51 7.47
CA LYS A 38 -2.19 39.82 6.91
C LYS A 38 -2.98 40.24 5.67
N ILE A 39 -3.62 39.27 4.99
CA ILE A 39 -4.46 39.49 3.79
C ILE A 39 -5.91 39.89 4.17
N ASP A 40 -6.24 39.94 5.43
CA ASP A 40 -7.60 40.11 5.99
C ASP A 40 -8.42 41.31 5.46
N GLU A 41 -7.84 42.19 4.66
CA GLU A 41 -8.57 43.31 4.01
C GLU A 41 -8.88 43.08 2.51
N LEU A 42 -8.43 41.97 1.86
CA LEU A 42 -8.50 41.84 0.42
C LEU A 42 -9.20 40.57 -0.10
N CYS A 43 -9.53 39.60 0.76
CA CYS A 43 -10.21 38.38 0.34
C CYS A 43 -11.70 38.48 0.65
N THR A 44 -12.54 38.47 -0.40
CA THR A 44 -13.96 38.23 -0.25
C THR A 44 -14.22 36.77 0.12
N GLU A 45 -15.32 36.52 0.84
CA GLU A 45 -15.74 35.17 1.24
C GLU A 45 -15.78 34.20 0.02
N GLU A 46 -16.14 34.70 -1.18
CA GLU A 46 -16.09 33.98 -2.44
C GLU A 46 -14.68 33.53 -2.85
N VAL A 47 -13.66 34.34 -2.64
CA VAL A 47 -12.25 33.99 -2.98
C VAL A 47 -11.71 32.94 -2.01
N VAL A 48 -12.11 33.02 -0.74
CA VAL A 48 -11.76 31.99 0.26
C VAL A 48 -12.45 30.67 -0.05
N GLU A 49 -13.74 30.70 -0.41
CA GLU A 49 -14.49 29.50 -0.83
C GLU A 49 -13.92 28.91 -2.13
N GLU A 50 -13.51 29.72 -3.09
CA GLU A 50 -12.90 29.26 -4.34
C GLU A 50 -11.49 28.67 -4.10
N ALA A 51 -10.71 29.24 -3.18
CA ALA A 51 -9.43 28.68 -2.76
C ALA A 51 -9.61 27.38 -1.99
N ILE A 52 -10.58 27.29 -1.08
CA ILE A 52 -10.95 26.07 -0.37
C ILE A 52 -11.47 25.02 -1.35
N ALA A 53 -12.35 25.36 -2.27
CA ALA A 53 -12.86 24.48 -3.30
C ALA A 53 -11.75 24.02 -4.26
N SER A 54 -10.79 24.87 -4.57
CA SER A 54 -9.60 24.52 -5.37
C SER A 54 -8.67 23.58 -4.62
N LEU A 55 -8.46 23.80 -3.32
CA LEU A 55 -7.73 22.90 -2.42
C LEU A 55 -8.49 21.60 -2.21
N GLU A 56 -9.82 21.63 -2.06
CA GLU A 56 -10.67 20.45 -1.97
C GLU A 56 -10.75 19.68 -3.29
N GLN A 57 -10.74 20.34 -4.43
CA GLN A 57 -10.61 19.67 -5.73
C GLN A 57 -9.24 19.01 -5.90
N ALA A 58 -8.18 19.59 -5.39
CA ALA A 58 -6.88 18.92 -5.29
C ALA A 58 -6.92 17.70 -4.37
N THR A 59 -7.78 17.70 -3.35
CA THR A 59 -7.96 16.59 -2.40
C THR A 59 -8.93 15.51 -2.88
N ALA A 60 -9.93 15.85 -3.71
CA ALA A 60 -10.85 14.89 -4.35
C ALA A 60 -10.22 14.25 -5.60
N MET A 61 -8.96 13.81 -5.50
CA MET A 61 -8.22 13.27 -6.65
C MET A 61 -8.60 11.84 -7.01
N ILE A 62 -9.28 11.12 -6.13
CA ILE A 62 -9.78 9.77 -6.40
C ILE A 62 -11.27 9.87 -6.61
N LYS A 63 -11.72 9.79 -7.87
CA LYS A 63 -13.16 9.72 -8.12
C LYS A 63 -13.69 8.35 -7.68
N PRO A 64 -14.77 8.29 -6.88
CA PRO A 64 -15.49 7.06 -6.64
C PRO A 64 -15.92 6.45 -7.97
N LYS A 65 -15.98 5.13 -8.01
CA LYS A 65 -16.45 4.42 -9.20
C LYS A 65 -17.92 4.76 -9.47
N GLU A 66 -18.25 5.11 -10.70
CA GLU A 66 -19.64 5.38 -11.08
C GLU A 66 -20.46 4.10 -10.99
N ARG A 67 -21.57 4.15 -10.25
CA ARG A 67 -22.51 3.05 -10.07
C ARG A 67 -23.91 3.53 -10.40
N ILE A 68 -24.59 2.83 -11.29
CA ILE A 68 -25.99 3.11 -11.63
C ILE A 68 -26.86 2.38 -10.61
N LEU A 69 -27.34 3.11 -9.59
CA LEU A 69 -28.16 2.60 -8.51
C LEU A 69 -29.51 3.32 -8.51
N GLY A 70 -30.59 2.57 -8.40
CA GLY A 70 -31.96 3.09 -8.27
C GLY A 70 -32.31 3.52 -6.84
N LYS A 71 -33.51 4.11 -6.68
CA LYS A 71 -33.98 4.49 -5.33
C LYS A 71 -34.26 3.27 -4.43
N GLU A 72 -34.55 2.13 -5.01
CA GLU A 72 -34.78 0.84 -4.37
C GLU A 72 -33.48 0.21 -3.81
N ASP A 73 -32.33 0.63 -4.33
CA ASP A 73 -31.02 0.05 -3.97
C ASP A 73 -30.39 0.64 -2.70
N LYS A 74 -31.11 1.50 -1.96
CA LYS A 74 -30.58 2.23 -0.80
C LYS A 74 -29.95 1.36 0.30
N ASN A 75 -30.40 0.12 0.44
CA ASN A 75 -29.92 -0.80 1.46
C ASN A 75 -28.99 -1.89 0.90
N THR A 76 -28.56 -1.77 -0.34
CA THR A 76 -27.65 -2.73 -0.96
C THR A 76 -26.19 -2.48 -0.56
N LYS A 77 -25.36 -3.53 -0.69
CA LYS A 77 -23.91 -3.40 -0.48
C LYS A 77 -23.26 -2.42 -1.46
N ALA A 78 -23.78 -2.33 -2.68
CA ALA A 78 -23.28 -1.39 -3.68
C ALA A 78 -23.50 0.08 -3.27
N GLN A 79 -24.64 0.39 -2.64
CA GLN A 79 -24.89 1.75 -2.14
C GLN A 79 -23.95 2.08 -0.97
N LEU A 80 -23.77 1.16 -0.02
CA LEU A 80 -22.82 1.33 1.08
C LEU A 80 -21.38 1.53 0.56
N LEU A 81 -20.97 0.74 -0.43
CA LEU A 81 -19.64 0.87 -1.05
C LEU A 81 -19.47 2.25 -1.68
N LYS A 82 -20.46 2.76 -2.39
CA LYS A 82 -20.44 4.11 -2.99
C LYS A 82 -20.25 5.20 -1.92
N GLU A 83 -20.94 5.09 -0.80
CA GLU A 83 -20.82 6.02 0.33
C GLU A 83 -19.40 6.00 0.93
N ILE A 84 -18.86 4.80 1.15
CA ILE A 84 -17.49 4.61 1.67
C ILE A 84 -16.43 5.12 0.68
N GLU A 85 -16.56 4.80 -0.62
CA GLU A 85 -15.64 5.30 -1.64
C GLU A 85 -15.64 6.83 -1.71
N THR A 86 -16.77 7.47 -1.46
CA THR A 86 -16.89 8.93 -1.40
C THR A 86 -16.17 9.51 -0.17
N GLN A 87 -16.21 8.82 0.97
CA GLN A 87 -15.46 9.23 2.17
C GLN A 87 -13.94 9.09 1.96
N ILE A 88 -13.51 7.99 1.33
CA ILE A 88 -12.07 7.71 1.06
C ILE A 88 -11.49 8.68 0.03
N ALA A 89 -12.32 9.26 -0.84
CA ALA A 89 -11.86 10.12 -1.93
C ALA A 89 -11.16 11.42 -1.45
N ARG A 90 -11.21 11.73 -0.17
CA ARG A 90 -10.57 12.91 0.42
C ARG A 90 -9.31 12.54 1.18
N PHE A 91 -8.20 13.18 0.86
CA PHE A 91 -6.98 13.08 1.67
C PHE A 91 -7.15 13.80 3.00
N ASP A 92 -6.60 13.20 4.05
CA ASP A 92 -6.41 13.91 5.32
C ASP A 92 -5.14 14.80 5.31
N ASP A 93 -4.95 15.55 6.39
CA ASP A 93 -3.83 16.48 6.50
C ASP A 93 -2.47 15.79 6.49
N GLU A 94 -2.34 14.58 7.09
CA GLU A 94 -1.09 13.81 7.07
C GLU A 94 -0.76 13.34 5.65
N GLN A 95 -1.76 12.84 4.92
CA GLN A 95 -1.59 12.41 3.53
C GLN A 95 -1.28 13.60 2.62
N ARG A 96 -1.97 14.73 2.79
CA ARG A 96 -1.70 15.97 2.03
C ARG A 96 -0.28 16.46 2.26
N LEU A 97 0.11 16.60 3.52
CA LEU A 97 1.44 17.05 3.88
C LEU A 97 2.51 16.10 3.31
N SER A 98 2.31 14.79 3.47
CA SER A 98 3.22 13.80 2.90
C SER A 98 3.34 13.90 1.38
N ALA A 99 2.22 14.07 0.67
CA ALA A 99 2.20 14.13 -0.78
C ALA A 99 2.84 15.40 -1.35
N LEU A 100 2.62 16.54 -0.67
CA LEU A 100 3.11 17.84 -1.11
C LEU A 100 4.56 18.12 -0.68
N THR A 101 5.04 17.46 0.37
CA THR A 101 6.44 17.64 0.83
C THR A 101 7.41 17.03 -0.19
N LEU A 102 8.14 17.88 -0.92
CA LEU A 102 9.21 17.48 -1.83
C LEU A 102 10.56 17.85 -1.21
N LEU A 103 11.35 16.84 -0.86
CA LEU A 103 12.68 17.00 -0.29
C LEU A 103 13.75 16.80 -1.36
N ASN A 104 14.76 17.62 -1.36
CA ASN A 104 16.01 17.36 -2.09
C ASN A 104 16.91 16.44 -1.26
N GLY A 105 16.43 15.23 -0.99
CA GLY A 105 17.08 14.26 -0.14
C GLY A 105 16.22 13.03 0.13
N PRO A 106 16.70 12.11 0.98
CA PRO A 106 16.00 10.87 1.27
C PRO A 106 14.74 11.09 2.11
N GLN A 107 13.65 10.40 1.76
CA GLN A 107 12.40 10.44 2.48
C GLN A 107 11.80 9.05 2.67
N ARG A 108 11.43 8.73 3.91
CA ARG A 108 10.75 7.49 4.30
C ARG A 108 9.28 7.76 4.61
N ILE A 109 8.38 6.93 4.09
CA ILE A 109 6.94 7.00 4.38
C ILE A 109 6.50 5.63 4.87
N ARG A 110 5.97 5.56 6.11
CA ARG A 110 5.52 4.34 6.76
C ARG A 110 4.02 4.39 7.04
N GLY A 111 3.37 3.24 7.10
CA GLY A 111 1.97 3.15 7.51
C GLY A 111 1.37 1.79 7.22
N LEU A 112 0.26 1.47 7.88
CA LEU A 112 -0.47 0.22 7.66
C LEU A 112 -1.04 0.11 6.24
N ALA A 113 -1.52 -1.10 5.93
CA ALA A 113 -2.36 -1.35 4.77
C ALA A 113 -3.47 -0.30 4.67
N GLY A 114 -3.64 0.28 3.47
CA GLY A 114 -4.71 1.25 3.22
C GLY A 114 -4.48 2.66 3.75
N SER A 115 -3.28 3.00 4.19
CA SER A 115 -2.95 4.38 4.58
C SER A 115 -2.72 5.34 3.39
N GLY A 116 -2.79 4.84 2.16
CA GLY A 116 -2.66 5.65 0.94
C GLY A 116 -1.23 5.81 0.41
N LYS A 117 -0.27 5.03 0.86
CA LYS A 117 1.15 5.11 0.46
C LYS A 117 1.37 5.18 -1.05
N THR A 118 0.82 4.24 -1.82
CA THR A 118 0.92 4.21 -3.29
C THR A 118 0.35 5.48 -3.92
N ILE A 119 -0.78 5.97 -3.41
CA ILE A 119 -1.45 7.18 -3.93
C ILE A 119 -0.57 8.41 -3.67
N ILE A 120 -0.02 8.53 -2.47
CA ILE A 120 0.92 9.60 -2.09
C ILE A 120 2.15 9.56 -2.99
N LEU A 121 2.71 8.38 -3.21
CA LEU A 121 3.92 8.24 -4.03
C LEU A 121 3.65 8.56 -5.51
N CYS A 122 2.48 8.17 -6.04
CA CYS A 122 2.05 8.56 -7.40
C CYS A 122 1.85 10.08 -7.53
N LEU A 123 1.25 10.71 -6.51
CA LEU A 123 1.08 12.16 -6.48
C LEU A 123 2.44 12.88 -6.39
N LYS A 124 3.39 12.37 -5.60
CA LYS A 124 4.77 12.87 -5.59
C LYS A 124 5.45 12.78 -6.96
N ALA A 125 5.29 11.65 -7.66
CA ALA A 125 5.86 11.50 -9.01
C ALA A 125 5.28 12.54 -9.99
N ALA A 126 3.96 12.77 -9.93
CA ALA A 126 3.30 13.79 -10.74
C ALA A 126 3.76 15.20 -10.38
N ASN A 127 3.86 15.54 -9.09
CA ASN A 127 4.37 16.82 -8.59
C ASN A 127 5.82 17.07 -9.01
N LEU A 128 6.69 16.08 -8.85
CA LEU A 128 8.10 16.19 -9.25
C LEU A 128 8.22 16.49 -10.75
N HIS A 129 7.43 15.80 -11.59
CA HIS A 129 7.44 16.05 -13.03
C HIS A 129 6.88 17.42 -13.39
N MET A 130 5.86 17.91 -12.68
CA MET A 130 5.29 19.24 -12.90
C MET A 130 6.26 20.35 -12.50
N ILE A 131 6.87 20.24 -11.30
CA ILE A 131 7.74 21.29 -10.74
C ILE A 131 9.13 21.28 -11.41
N TYR A 132 9.65 20.09 -11.71
CA TYR A 132 10.95 19.88 -12.34
C TYR A 132 10.81 19.15 -13.69
N PRO A 133 10.33 19.81 -14.76
CA PRO A 133 10.01 19.15 -16.03
C PRO A 133 11.20 18.43 -16.68
N GLU A 134 12.42 18.89 -16.39
CA GLU A 134 13.66 18.29 -16.91
C GLU A 134 14.15 17.10 -16.08
N ALA A 135 13.68 16.94 -14.86
CA ALA A 135 14.09 15.83 -13.98
C ALA A 135 13.58 14.48 -14.49
N VAL A 136 14.43 13.47 -14.35
CA VAL A 136 14.06 12.09 -14.65
C VAL A 136 13.68 11.39 -13.34
N VAL A 137 12.41 11.04 -13.20
CA VAL A 137 11.83 10.40 -12.04
C VAL A 137 11.64 8.91 -12.32
N LEU A 138 12.24 8.05 -11.50
CA LEU A 138 11.98 6.61 -11.51
C LEU A 138 10.93 6.26 -10.46
N TYR A 139 9.86 5.61 -10.86
CA TYR A 139 8.91 4.93 -9.99
C TYR A 139 9.06 3.42 -10.12
N THR A 140 9.35 2.72 -9.03
CA THR A 140 9.59 1.27 -9.07
C THR A 140 8.80 0.50 -8.01
N PHE A 141 8.51 -0.74 -8.31
CA PHE A 141 7.70 -1.67 -7.50
C PHE A 141 8.06 -3.12 -7.83
N TYR A 142 7.66 -4.04 -6.93
CA TYR A 142 7.94 -5.48 -7.10
C TYR A 142 6.88 -6.20 -7.92
N THR A 143 5.59 -5.97 -7.63
CA THR A 143 4.47 -6.74 -8.18
C THR A 143 3.95 -6.13 -9.48
N LYS A 144 4.12 -6.83 -10.60
CA LYS A 144 3.74 -6.35 -11.95
C LYS A 144 2.28 -5.93 -12.11
N SER A 145 1.35 -6.49 -11.31
CA SER A 145 -0.08 -6.15 -11.39
C SER A 145 -0.41 -4.70 -11.00
N LEU A 146 0.54 -3.97 -10.41
CA LEU A 146 0.39 -2.55 -10.05
C LEU A 146 0.68 -1.60 -11.23
N TYR A 147 1.27 -2.10 -12.31
CA TYR A 147 1.79 -1.24 -13.39
C TYR A 147 0.74 -0.29 -13.97
N ASP A 148 -0.37 -0.81 -14.45
CA ASP A 148 -1.43 0.00 -15.07
C ASP A 148 -2.10 0.94 -14.06
N TYR A 149 -2.28 0.50 -12.83
CA TYR A 149 -2.84 1.31 -11.76
C TYR A 149 -1.96 2.52 -11.44
N ILE A 150 -0.66 2.33 -11.32
CA ILE A 150 0.32 3.41 -11.08
C ILE A 150 0.31 4.42 -12.23
N ILE A 151 0.37 3.96 -13.47
CA ILE A 151 0.32 4.84 -14.65
C ILE A 151 -0.98 5.66 -14.67
N GLN A 152 -2.13 5.01 -14.42
CA GLN A 152 -3.42 5.70 -14.38
C GLN A 152 -3.48 6.76 -13.28
N LEU A 153 -2.95 6.47 -12.09
CA LEU A 153 -2.92 7.43 -10.98
C LEU A 153 -2.01 8.63 -11.30
N ILE A 154 -0.78 8.39 -11.74
CA ILE A 154 0.16 9.47 -12.10
C ILE A 154 -0.43 10.33 -13.21
N THR A 155 -0.99 9.71 -14.25
CA THR A 155 -1.64 10.42 -15.36
C THR A 155 -2.77 11.31 -14.85
N ARG A 156 -3.67 10.75 -14.03
CA ARG A 156 -4.82 11.48 -13.47
C ARG A 156 -4.38 12.68 -12.63
N PHE A 157 -3.38 12.50 -11.78
CA PHE A 157 -2.87 13.57 -10.94
C PHE A 157 -2.20 14.67 -11.78
N TYR A 158 -1.34 14.29 -12.71
CA TYR A 158 -0.65 15.24 -13.57
C TYR A 158 -1.62 16.03 -14.46
N MET A 159 -2.58 15.37 -15.09
CA MET A 159 -3.61 16.03 -15.89
C MET A 159 -4.41 17.07 -15.09
N LYS A 160 -4.73 16.76 -13.84
CA LYS A 160 -5.43 17.73 -12.97
C LYS A 160 -4.59 18.95 -12.62
N MET A 161 -3.28 18.76 -12.43
CA MET A 161 -2.37 19.83 -12.04
C MET A 161 -1.88 20.67 -13.22
N THR A 162 -2.04 20.18 -14.45
CA THR A 162 -1.46 20.78 -15.68
C THR A 162 -2.48 21.09 -16.75
N ASP A 163 -3.75 21.35 -16.40
CA ASP A 163 -4.83 21.63 -17.36
C ASP A 163 -4.95 20.58 -18.49
N GLY A 164 -4.83 19.29 -18.12
CA GLY A 164 -5.08 18.17 -19.01
C GLY A 164 -3.87 17.62 -19.77
N GLN A 165 -2.66 18.05 -19.46
CA GLN A 165 -1.47 17.49 -20.09
C GLN A 165 -1.20 16.05 -19.62
N ILE A 166 -0.59 15.24 -20.49
CA ILE A 166 -0.20 13.87 -20.19
C ILE A 166 1.27 13.84 -19.74
N PRO A 167 1.64 13.05 -18.69
CA PRO A 167 3.04 12.92 -18.28
C PRO A 167 3.92 12.33 -19.37
N ASP A 168 5.16 12.79 -19.49
CA ASP A 168 6.16 12.18 -20.38
C ASP A 168 6.71 10.89 -19.78
N PHE A 169 5.99 9.79 -19.97
CA PHE A 169 6.44 8.46 -19.55
C PHE A 169 7.59 7.91 -20.39
N GLU A 170 7.81 8.47 -21.58
CA GLU A 170 8.88 8.01 -22.44
C GLU A 170 10.25 8.52 -21.97
N ASN A 171 10.35 9.78 -21.54
CA ASN A 171 11.65 10.37 -21.23
C ASN A 171 11.80 10.78 -19.76
N LYS A 172 10.75 11.23 -19.08
CA LYS A 172 10.83 11.90 -17.77
C LYS A 172 10.31 11.07 -16.61
N VAL A 173 9.14 10.45 -16.72
CA VAL A 173 8.55 9.62 -15.63
C VAL A 173 8.67 8.14 -15.99
N LYS A 174 9.69 7.49 -15.47
CA LYS A 174 9.97 6.08 -15.75
C LYS A 174 9.26 5.18 -14.73
N VAL A 175 8.14 4.58 -15.12
CA VAL A 175 7.45 3.56 -14.32
C VAL A 175 8.00 2.19 -14.70
N MET A 176 8.72 1.52 -13.78
CA MET A 176 9.43 0.29 -14.11
C MET A 176 9.35 -0.74 -13.00
N HIS A 177 9.12 -1.99 -13.39
CA HIS A 177 9.32 -3.14 -12.54
C HIS A 177 10.80 -3.30 -12.14
N ALA A 178 11.05 -3.81 -10.95
CA ALA A 178 12.40 -3.86 -10.40
C ALA A 178 13.41 -4.68 -11.25
N TRP A 179 13.03 -5.84 -11.79
CA TRP A 179 13.95 -6.69 -12.56
C TRP A 179 14.12 -6.23 -14.02
N GLY A 180 13.05 -6.35 -14.80
CA GLY A 180 13.05 -6.07 -16.24
C GLY A 180 13.69 -7.15 -17.13
N GLY A 181 13.79 -6.83 -18.40
CA GLY A 181 14.35 -7.69 -19.45
C GLY A 181 14.35 -7.03 -20.82
N ARG A 182 14.62 -7.82 -21.86
CA ARG A 182 14.73 -7.28 -23.24
C ARG A 182 13.42 -6.70 -23.76
N GLN A 183 12.30 -7.32 -23.43
CA GLN A 183 10.96 -6.92 -23.94
C GLN A 183 10.27 -5.89 -23.05
N VAL A 184 10.52 -5.96 -21.75
CA VAL A 184 9.91 -5.05 -20.77
C VAL A 184 11.01 -4.38 -19.97
N PRO A 185 11.13 -3.05 -20.03
CA PRO A 185 12.11 -2.31 -19.27
C PRO A 185 11.97 -2.58 -17.77
N GLY A 186 13.09 -2.54 -17.04
CA GLY A 186 13.11 -2.67 -15.60
C GLY A 186 14.38 -2.08 -15.01
N VAL A 187 14.33 -1.79 -13.72
CA VAL A 187 15.39 -1.03 -13.05
C VAL A 187 16.75 -1.72 -13.17
N TYR A 188 16.84 -2.98 -12.74
CA TYR A 188 18.10 -3.74 -12.82
C TYR A 188 18.61 -3.86 -14.26
N TYR A 189 17.75 -4.25 -15.19
CA TYR A 189 18.14 -4.44 -16.59
C TYR A 189 18.66 -3.16 -17.22
N ASN A 190 17.98 -2.04 -16.99
CA ASN A 190 18.39 -0.74 -17.52
C ASN A 190 19.66 -0.22 -16.83
N ALA A 191 19.81 -0.43 -15.52
CA ALA A 191 21.03 -0.08 -14.79
C ALA A 191 22.25 -0.82 -15.37
N CYS A 192 22.13 -2.12 -15.62
CA CYS A 192 23.18 -2.89 -16.27
C CYS A 192 23.55 -2.32 -17.64
N LYS A 193 22.55 -2.08 -18.49
CA LYS A 193 22.81 -1.54 -19.84
C LYS A 193 23.52 -0.19 -19.83
N ASN A 194 23.08 0.72 -18.97
CA ASN A 194 23.66 2.06 -18.90
C ASN A 194 25.05 2.09 -18.28
N ASN A 195 25.47 1.01 -17.61
CA ASN A 195 26.81 0.86 -17.05
C ASN A 195 27.68 -0.12 -17.85
N GLY A 196 27.24 -0.56 -19.05
CA GLY A 196 28.01 -1.48 -19.90
C GLY A 196 28.15 -2.90 -19.30
N ILE A 197 27.25 -3.27 -18.36
CA ILE A 197 27.25 -4.57 -17.68
C ILE A 197 26.27 -5.50 -18.40
N SER A 198 26.66 -6.74 -18.64
CA SER A 198 25.76 -7.76 -19.18
C SER A 198 24.74 -8.19 -18.12
N PRO A 199 23.41 -8.02 -18.33
CA PRO A 199 22.41 -8.44 -17.37
C PRO A 199 22.38 -9.95 -17.17
N ILE A 200 22.38 -10.40 -15.92
CA ILE A 200 22.24 -11.81 -15.55
C ILE A 200 20.80 -12.24 -15.77
N THR A 201 20.59 -13.36 -16.44
CA THR A 201 19.25 -13.88 -16.71
C THR A 201 18.64 -14.56 -15.47
N PHE A 202 17.31 -14.67 -15.43
CA PHE A 202 16.64 -15.39 -14.35
C PHE A 202 17.11 -16.85 -14.24
N GLY A 203 17.32 -17.51 -15.39
CA GLY A 203 17.82 -18.89 -15.45
C GLY A 203 19.19 -19.10 -14.80
N GLU A 204 20.05 -18.09 -14.89
CA GLU A 204 21.36 -18.09 -14.22
C GLU A 204 21.23 -17.74 -12.73
N ALA A 205 20.50 -16.68 -12.42
CA ALA A 205 20.34 -16.15 -11.07
C ALA A 205 19.67 -17.15 -10.09
N LYS A 206 18.66 -17.90 -10.54
CA LYS A 206 17.92 -18.86 -9.69
C LYS A 206 18.79 -19.97 -9.09
N LYS A 207 20.00 -20.20 -9.62
CA LYS A 207 20.97 -21.18 -9.08
C LYS A 207 21.63 -20.69 -7.78
N HIS A 208 21.45 -19.42 -7.42
CA HIS A 208 22.11 -18.78 -6.29
C HIS A 208 21.14 -18.42 -5.15
N GLY A 209 20.09 -19.22 -4.91
CA GLY A 209 19.11 -18.95 -3.85
C GLY A 209 18.15 -17.82 -4.21
N ASN A 210 18.20 -16.70 -3.48
CA ASN A 210 17.40 -15.52 -3.81
C ASN A 210 17.97 -14.84 -5.08
N ALA A 211 17.36 -15.17 -6.22
CA ALA A 211 17.82 -14.74 -7.53
C ALA A 211 17.87 -13.22 -7.69
N PHE A 212 16.90 -12.49 -7.11
CA PHE A 212 16.84 -11.04 -7.23
C PHE A 212 17.91 -10.35 -6.38
N LYS A 213 18.08 -10.81 -5.15
CA LYS A 213 19.19 -10.38 -4.29
C LYS A 213 20.54 -10.54 -4.99
N TYR A 214 20.79 -11.76 -5.50
CA TYR A 214 22.04 -12.09 -6.17
C TYR A 214 22.40 -11.13 -7.32
N ILE A 215 21.45 -10.81 -8.20
CA ILE A 215 21.71 -9.91 -9.33
C ILE A 215 21.96 -8.46 -8.89
N CYS A 216 21.26 -7.98 -7.86
CA CYS A 216 21.47 -6.65 -7.31
C CYS A 216 22.84 -6.53 -6.66
N GLU A 217 23.26 -7.51 -5.84
CA GLU A 217 24.62 -7.57 -5.27
C GLU A 217 25.69 -7.58 -6.35
N LYS A 218 25.53 -8.38 -7.41
CA LYS A 218 26.46 -8.43 -8.53
C LYS A 218 26.57 -7.11 -9.29
N PHE A 219 25.49 -6.37 -9.42
CA PHE A 219 25.51 -5.04 -10.03
C PHE A 219 26.31 -4.05 -9.16
N VAL A 220 26.02 -4.00 -7.85
CA VAL A 220 26.72 -3.13 -6.90
C VAL A 220 28.21 -3.45 -6.86
N ASP A 221 28.55 -4.75 -6.89
CA ASP A 221 29.95 -5.20 -6.92
C ASP A 221 30.66 -4.83 -8.23
N ALA A 222 30.00 -5.00 -9.37
CA ALA A 222 30.59 -4.71 -10.67
C ALA A 222 30.83 -3.20 -10.89
N THR A 223 29.97 -2.35 -10.34
CA THR A 223 30.11 -0.89 -10.40
C THR A 223 30.98 -0.34 -9.26
N GLN A 224 31.28 -1.13 -8.24
CA GLN A 224 31.93 -0.66 -7.00
C GLN A 224 31.20 0.55 -6.39
N TYR A 225 29.88 0.60 -6.56
CA TYR A 225 28.99 1.68 -6.14
C TYR A 225 29.19 3.03 -6.88
N ASP A 226 29.97 3.04 -7.95
CA ASP A 226 30.21 4.20 -8.83
C ASP A 226 29.45 4.02 -10.16
N ALA A 227 28.13 3.80 -10.04
CA ALA A 227 27.26 3.66 -11.19
C ALA A 227 26.87 5.03 -11.79
N ASN A 228 26.57 5.04 -13.08
CA ASN A 228 26.02 6.23 -13.75
C ASN A 228 24.72 6.67 -13.07
N LYS A 229 24.67 7.90 -12.59
CA LYS A 229 23.48 8.51 -11.97
C LYS A 229 22.44 8.85 -13.03
N MET A 230 21.47 7.95 -13.21
CA MET A 230 20.49 7.98 -14.31
C MET A 230 19.23 8.76 -13.96
N TYR A 231 18.93 8.88 -12.67
CA TYR A 231 17.68 9.44 -12.19
C TYR A 231 17.92 10.60 -11.23
N ASP A 232 17.12 11.64 -11.38
CA ASP A 232 17.11 12.75 -10.43
C ASP A 232 16.37 12.35 -9.14
N TYR A 233 15.32 11.53 -9.26
CA TYR A 233 14.56 10.98 -8.13
C TYR A 233 14.25 9.50 -8.34
N VAL A 234 14.28 8.72 -7.26
CA VAL A 234 13.84 7.32 -7.23
C VAL A 234 12.76 7.13 -6.19
N LEU A 235 11.60 6.65 -6.60
CA LEU A 235 10.45 6.35 -5.76
C LEU A 235 10.24 4.84 -5.71
N ILE A 236 10.30 4.25 -4.50
CA ILE A 236 10.16 2.80 -4.29
C ILE A 236 8.84 2.55 -3.57
N ASP A 237 7.90 1.89 -4.24
CA ASP A 237 6.62 1.47 -3.66
C ASP A 237 6.69 0.04 -3.16
N GLU A 238 5.89 -0.29 -2.13
CA GLU A 238 5.88 -1.60 -1.45
C GLU A 238 7.31 -2.05 -1.10
N ALA A 239 8.10 -1.12 -0.58
CA ALA A 239 9.53 -1.28 -0.40
C ALA A 239 9.93 -2.44 0.54
N GLN A 240 9.02 -2.91 1.42
CA GLN A 240 9.21 -4.11 2.26
C GLN A 240 9.37 -5.41 1.45
N ASP A 241 9.10 -5.40 0.15
CA ASP A 241 9.25 -6.58 -0.69
C ASP A 241 10.67 -6.76 -1.24
N PHE A 242 11.51 -5.75 -1.04
CA PHE A 242 12.86 -5.73 -1.57
C PHE A 242 13.92 -6.10 -0.54
N ASP A 243 14.87 -6.93 -0.98
CA ASP A 243 16.11 -7.13 -0.23
C ASP A 243 16.95 -5.84 -0.22
N ILE A 244 17.78 -5.67 0.81
CA ILE A 244 18.70 -4.54 1.00
C ILE A 244 19.51 -4.24 -0.27
N SER A 245 19.93 -5.26 -0.99
CA SER A 245 20.73 -5.12 -2.22
C SER A 245 20.04 -4.29 -3.30
N PHE A 246 18.68 -4.30 -3.36
CA PHE A 246 17.94 -3.47 -4.29
C PHE A 246 17.92 -1.99 -3.87
N TYR A 247 17.81 -1.70 -2.59
CA TYR A 247 17.95 -0.33 -2.08
C TYR A 247 19.31 0.27 -2.40
N GLN A 248 20.37 -0.54 -2.22
CA GLN A 248 21.73 -0.14 -2.54
C GLN A 248 21.92 0.09 -4.05
N LEU A 249 21.31 -0.75 -4.90
CA LEU A 249 21.28 -0.55 -6.34
C LEU A 249 20.58 0.77 -6.68
N CYS A 250 19.37 1.01 -6.14
CA CYS A 250 18.61 2.24 -6.38
C CYS A 250 19.40 3.49 -5.97
N ARG A 251 20.05 3.45 -4.81
CA ARG A 251 20.88 4.56 -4.33
C ARG A 251 22.10 4.79 -5.22
N SER A 252 22.67 3.73 -5.79
CA SER A 252 23.83 3.86 -6.68
C SER A 252 23.54 4.57 -8.00
N ILE A 253 22.27 4.57 -8.46
CA ILE A 253 21.83 5.13 -9.75
C ILE A 253 21.04 6.43 -9.64
N VAL A 254 20.78 6.93 -8.41
CA VAL A 254 20.08 8.19 -8.15
C VAL A 254 21.08 9.30 -7.83
N LYS A 255 20.76 10.55 -8.16
CA LYS A 255 21.55 11.73 -7.79
C LYS A 255 21.25 12.13 -6.34
N ASP A 256 22.25 12.59 -5.62
CA ASP A 256 22.17 13.29 -4.33
C ASP A 256 21.27 12.62 -3.27
N ASP A 257 21.19 11.29 -3.29
CA ASP A 257 20.35 10.49 -2.40
C ASP A 257 18.85 10.88 -2.44
N HIS A 258 18.36 11.40 -3.56
CA HIS A 258 16.93 11.73 -3.76
C HIS A 258 16.08 10.46 -3.89
N ILE A 259 16.04 9.68 -2.82
CA ILE A 259 15.33 8.41 -2.76
C ILE A 259 14.14 8.51 -1.80
N ILE A 260 12.96 8.15 -2.28
CA ILE A 260 11.72 8.15 -1.51
C ILE A 260 11.19 6.73 -1.48
N TRP A 261 10.95 6.17 -0.29
CA TRP A 261 10.43 4.81 -0.21
C TRP A 261 9.27 4.69 0.76
N CYS A 262 8.27 3.92 0.31
CA CYS A 262 7.06 3.63 1.07
C CYS A 262 7.00 2.16 1.45
N TYR A 263 6.71 1.85 2.71
CA TYR A 263 6.55 0.46 3.12
C TYR A 263 5.54 0.26 4.25
N ASP A 264 5.12 -1.00 4.38
CA ASP A 264 4.28 -1.50 5.45
C ASP A 264 5.06 -2.58 6.21
N GLU A 265 5.35 -2.36 7.47
CA GLU A 265 6.14 -3.27 8.31
C GLU A 265 5.47 -4.64 8.49
N VAL A 266 4.15 -4.69 8.34
CA VAL A 266 3.34 -5.90 8.61
C VAL A 266 3.10 -6.75 7.36
N GLN A 267 3.14 -6.17 6.16
CA GLN A 267 2.83 -6.89 4.91
C GLN A 267 4.02 -7.61 4.26
N ASN A 268 5.00 -8.01 5.04
CA ASN A 268 6.17 -8.69 4.50
C ASN A 268 5.91 -10.19 4.30
N ILE A 269 5.52 -10.61 3.08
CA ILE A 269 5.29 -12.01 2.72
C ILE A 269 6.50 -12.70 2.07
N PHE A 270 7.57 -11.96 1.80
CA PHE A 270 8.78 -12.45 1.13
C PHE A 270 9.96 -12.72 2.08
N ASP A 271 9.71 -12.70 3.39
CA ASP A 271 10.73 -12.92 4.44
C ASP A 271 11.94 -11.98 4.33
N VAL A 272 11.68 -10.71 4.03
CA VAL A 272 12.69 -9.66 3.99
C VAL A 272 12.75 -8.98 5.36
N ILE A 273 13.93 -8.77 5.89
CA ILE A 273 14.16 -8.04 7.14
C ILE A 273 14.45 -6.58 6.79
N LEU A 274 13.57 -5.68 7.22
CA LEU A 274 13.80 -4.25 7.10
C LEU A 274 14.67 -3.78 8.27
N GLN A 275 15.82 -3.27 7.92
CA GLN A 275 16.76 -2.70 8.88
C GLN A 275 16.58 -1.18 9.00
N ASN A 276 17.28 -0.60 9.97
CA ASN A 276 17.47 0.84 10.04
C ASN A 276 17.93 1.39 8.68
N PRO A 277 17.45 2.55 8.20
CA PRO A 277 17.87 3.14 6.93
C PRO A 277 19.38 3.26 6.76
N LYS A 278 20.10 3.56 7.84
CA LYS A 278 21.55 3.62 7.81
C LYS A 278 22.18 2.29 7.42
N GLU A 279 21.67 1.17 7.93
CA GLU A 279 22.13 -0.18 7.61
C GLU A 279 21.61 -0.63 6.24
N THR A 280 20.35 -0.32 5.91
CA THR A 280 19.72 -0.67 4.62
C THR A 280 20.48 -0.11 3.43
N PHE A 281 20.92 1.14 3.53
CA PHE A 281 21.63 1.82 2.43
C PHE A 281 23.15 1.74 2.52
N ALA A 282 23.70 1.24 3.64
CA ALA A 282 25.13 1.00 3.76
C ALA A 282 25.57 -0.22 2.95
N ASN A 283 26.77 -0.18 2.43
CA ASN A 283 27.42 -1.31 1.79
C ASN A 283 28.94 -1.25 2.00
N LYS A 284 29.66 -2.22 1.50
CA LYS A 284 31.13 -2.28 1.68
C LYS A 284 31.89 -1.13 1.00
N TYR A 285 31.29 -0.46 0.04
CA TYR A 285 31.89 0.68 -0.68
C TYR A 285 31.47 2.02 -0.08
N ASP A 286 30.27 2.09 0.49
CA ASP A 286 29.76 3.24 1.26
C ASP A 286 29.15 2.75 2.59
N PRO A 287 29.95 2.69 3.66
CA PRO A 287 29.50 2.21 4.96
C PRO A 287 28.62 3.21 5.73
N LYS A 288 28.47 4.46 5.24
CA LYS A 288 27.70 5.49 5.95
C LYS A 288 26.21 5.27 5.86
N GLY A 289 25.74 4.72 4.74
CA GLY A 289 24.30 4.57 4.49
C GLY A 289 23.56 5.90 4.46
N ILE A 290 22.26 5.87 4.81
CA ILE A 290 21.40 7.07 4.94
C ILE A 290 21.00 7.24 6.40
N ASP A 291 21.45 8.32 7.03
CA ASP A 291 21.07 8.70 8.38
C ASP A 291 19.94 9.75 8.32
N LEU A 292 18.69 9.30 8.46
CA LEU A 292 17.53 10.20 8.38
C LEU A 292 17.54 11.29 9.45
N ILE A 293 18.14 11.06 10.61
CA ILE A 293 18.22 12.06 11.69
C ILE A 293 19.19 13.18 11.30
N GLU A 294 20.35 12.80 10.73
CA GLU A 294 21.31 13.80 10.24
C GLU A 294 20.76 14.55 9.02
N GLU A 295 20.12 13.84 8.10
CA GLU A 295 19.46 14.47 6.94
C GLU A 295 18.34 15.42 7.35
N GLN A 296 17.56 15.10 8.40
CA GLN A 296 16.51 15.97 8.94
C GLN A 296 17.02 17.36 9.38
N LYS A 297 18.28 17.44 9.83
CA LYS A 297 18.87 18.72 10.23
C LYS A 297 19.04 19.70 9.07
N LYS A 298 19.15 19.18 7.84
CA LYS A 298 19.22 20.00 6.62
C LYS A 298 17.86 20.61 6.26
N TYR A 299 16.77 20.03 6.77
CA TYR A 299 15.40 20.38 6.44
C TYR A 299 14.55 20.58 7.71
N PRO A 300 14.84 21.61 8.54
CA PRO A 300 14.24 21.76 9.87
C PRO A 300 12.71 21.91 9.86
N CYS A 301 12.16 22.42 8.75
CA CYS A 301 10.72 22.64 8.60
C CYS A 301 9.98 21.50 7.90
N MET A 302 10.66 20.47 7.40
CA MET A 302 10.07 19.34 6.69
C MET A 302 10.45 18.02 7.30
N LYS A 303 9.50 17.06 7.33
CA LYS A 303 9.78 15.71 7.82
C LYS A 303 10.26 14.82 6.68
N ASN A 304 11.40 14.15 6.90
CA ASN A 304 11.91 13.12 6.01
C ASN A 304 11.53 11.69 6.44
N ASP A 305 10.98 11.52 7.64
CA ASP A 305 10.38 10.29 8.13
C ASP A 305 8.92 10.55 8.50
N ILE A 306 8.00 10.05 7.69
CA ILE A 306 6.57 10.29 7.81
C ILE A 306 5.87 9.00 8.18
N VAL A 307 5.01 9.07 9.18
CA VAL A 307 4.14 7.98 9.62
C VAL A 307 2.70 8.33 9.30
N LEU A 308 2.03 7.43 8.56
CA LEU A 308 0.61 7.54 8.24
C LEU A 308 -0.18 6.66 9.20
N HIS A 309 -0.77 7.28 10.21
CA HIS A 309 -1.46 6.57 11.30
C HIS A 309 -2.84 6.03 10.90
N LYS A 310 -3.47 6.63 9.89
CA LYS A 310 -4.83 6.28 9.49
C LYS A 310 -4.86 5.23 8.38
N SER A 311 -5.82 4.31 8.49
CA SER A 311 -6.12 3.33 7.45
C SER A 311 -7.52 3.58 6.90
N TYR A 312 -7.60 3.86 5.60
CA TYR A 312 -8.84 4.17 4.87
C TYR A 312 -9.39 3.00 4.06
N ARG A 313 -8.68 1.89 4.04
CA ARG A 313 -9.04 0.75 3.19
C ARG A 313 -10.05 -0.15 3.85
N ASN A 314 -9.74 -0.60 5.05
CA ASN A 314 -10.45 -1.68 5.72
C ASN A 314 -11.41 -1.13 6.76
N VAL A 315 -12.60 -1.70 6.86
CA VAL A 315 -13.42 -1.51 8.06
C VAL A 315 -12.69 -2.04 9.29
N LYS A 316 -12.85 -1.37 10.43
CA LYS A 316 -12.10 -1.61 11.67
C LYS A 316 -12.04 -3.10 12.06
N LYS A 317 -13.18 -3.82 11.98
CA LYS A 317 -13.26 -5.26 12.34
C LYS A 317 -12.34 -6.15 11.50
N ILE A 318 -12.27 -5.91 10.19
CA ILE A 318 -11.38 -6.68 9.29
C ILE A 318 -9.91 -6.43 9.63
N LEU A 319 -9.54 -5.17 9.86
CA LEU A 319 -8.17 -4.81 10.22
C LEU A 319 -7.76 -5.46 11.55
N LEU A 320 -8.62 -5.41 12.56
CA LEU A 320 -8.34 -6.00 13.88
C LEU A 320 -8.17 -7.53 13.80
N VAL A 321 -9.03 -8.21 13.04
CA VAL A 321 -8.90 -9.66 12.82
C VAL A 321 -7.60 -9.97 12.06
N ALA A 322 -7.27 -9.21 11.04
CA ALA A 322 -6.03 -9.39 10.30
C ALA A 322 -4.78 -9.22 11.19
N VAL A 323 -4.78 -8.20 12.07
CA VAL A 323 -3.69 -7.96 13.02
C VAL A 323 -3.62 -9.08 14.06
N ALA A 324 -4.75 -9.47 14.65
CA ALA A 324 -4.79 -10.53 15.67
C ALA A 324 -4.18 -11.83 15.14
N LEU A 325 -4.61 -12.27 13.95
CA LEU A 325 -4.10 -13.48 13.31
C LEU A 325 -2.66 -13.32 12.80
N GLY A 326 -2.34 -12.18 12.19
CA GLY A 326 -1.01 -11.91 11.64
C GLY A 326 0.07 -11.88 12.69
N PHE A 327 -0.21 -11.27 13.86
CA PHE A 327 0.74 -11.13 14.96
C PHE A 327 0.69 -12.29 15.95
N ARG A 328 -0.32 -13.17 15.83
CA ARG A 328 -0.54 -14.29 16.75
C ARG A 328 -0.80 -13.82 18.20
N ILE A 329 -1.63 -12.78 18.35
CA ILE A 329 -1.83 -12.06 19.62
C ILE A 329 -2.34 -13.00 20.73
N TYR A 330 -3.26 -13.90 20.44
CA TYR A 330 -3.90 -14.79 21.41
C TYR A 330 -3.20 -16.15 21.55
N ASN A 331 -1.87 -16.17 21.52
CA ASN A 331 -1.06 -17.37 21.67
C ASN A 331 0.14 -17.12 22.58
N ASP A 332 0.84 -18.18 22.95
CA ASP A 332 1.95 -18.12 23.92
C ASP A 332 3.10 -17.21 23.52
N LYS A 333 3.30 -16.98 22.22
CA LYS A 333 4.35 -16.10 21.69
C LYS A 333 3.82 -15.31 20.51
N LEU A 334 4.07 -14.02 20.53
CA LEU A 334 3.89 -13.17 19.35
C LEU A 334 4.90 -13.57 18.26
N ILE A 335 4.46 -13.62 17.01
CA ILE A 335 5.36 -13.86 15.87
C ILE A 335 6.00 -12.57 15.40
N GLN A 336 5.30 -11.46 15.56
CA GLN A 336 5.81 -10.12 15.30
C GLN A 336 5.63 -9.30 16.57
N ALA A 337 6.72 -9.03 17.28
CA ALA A 337 6.68 -8.14 18.42
C ALA A 337 6.92 -6.70 17.94
N LEU A 338 6.02 -5.81 18.28
CA LEU A 338 6.29 -4.39 18.27
C LEU A 338 7.01 -4.08 19.57
N GLU A 339 8.22 -3.53 19.48
CA GLU A 339 9.19 -3.45 20.58
C GLU A 339 8.75 -2.57 21.76
N ASN A 340 7.82 -1.65 21.52
CA ASN A 340 7.37 -0.68 22.52
C ASN A 340 6.01 -0.06 22.16
N ASN A 341 5.45 0.72 23.09
CA ASN A 341 4.16 1.39 22.89
C ASN A 341 4.16 2.31 21.67
N LYS A 342 5.28 3.00 21.39
CA LYS A 342 5.39 3.90 20.25
C LYS A 342 5.21 3.21 18.90
N HIS A 343 5.70 2.00 18.74
CA HIS A 343 5.49 1.24 17.50
C HIS A 343 4.01 0.89 17.28
N TRP A 344 3.24 0.63 18.36
CA TRP A 344 1.79 0.46 18.24
C TRP A 344 1.08 1.76 17.88
N GLU A 345 1.52 2.88 18.48
CA GLU A 345 0.99 4.21 18.15
C GLU A 345 1.27 4.58 16.68
N ASP A 346 2.47 4.31 16.17
CA ASP A 346 2.84 4.53 14.77
C ASP A 346 1.92 3.75 13.81
N LEU A 347 1.39 2.60 14.25
CA LEU A 347 0.39 1.85 13.49
C LEU A 347 -1.06 2.35 13.72
N GLY A 348 -1.26 3.41 14.50
CA GLY A 348 -2.57 4.01 14.81
C GLY A 348 -3.37 3.24 15.87
N PHE A 349 -2.69 2.52 16.75
CA PHE A 349 -3.27 1.93 17.95
C PHE A 349 -2.95 2.78 19.17
N THR A 350 -3.71 2.57 20.24
CA THR A 350 -3.47 3.19 21.54
C THR A 350 -3.25 2.09 22.56
N VAL A 351 -2.13 2.13 23.27
CA VAL A 351 -1.89 1.26 24.42
C VAL A 351 -2.63 1.86 25.61
N VAL A 352 -3.72 1.22 26.02
CA VAL A 352 -4.59 1.69 27.10
C VAL A 352 -4.02 1.30 28.45
N GLU A 353 -3.42 0.11 28.54
CA GLU A 353 -2.83 -0.45 29.75
C GLU A 353 -1.56 -1.21 29.39
N GLY A 354 -0.54 -1.11 30.23
CA GLY A 354 0.70 -1.85 30.14
C GLY A 354 1.79 -1.20 29.29
N ASP A 355 2.94 -1.86 29.25
CA ASP A 355 4.15 -1.46 28.57
C ASP A 355 4.62 -2.59 27.63
N CYS A 356 4.51 -2.38 26.34
CA CYS A 356 4.85 -3.39 25.34
C CYS A 356 6.36 -3.72 25.29
N SER A 357 7.21 -2.99 26.00
CA SER A 357 8.63 -3.31 26.17
C SER A 357 8.88 -4.34 27.29
N LYS A 358 7.87 -4.69 28.07
CA LYS A 358 7.96 -5.59 29.23
C LYS A 358 7.14 -6.85 29.07
N GLU A 359 7.45 -7.87 29.87
CA GLU A 359 6.61 -9.05 30.01
C GLU A 359 5.49 -8.76 31.01
N GLU A 360 4.36 -8.24 30.49
CA GLU A 360 3.18 -7.94 31.30
C GLU A 360 1.90 -7.97 30.44
N ARG A 361 0.75 -7.96 31.11
CA ARG A 361 -0.52 -7.82 30.41
C ARG A 361 -0.61 -6.45 29.79
N VAL A 362 -1.00 -6.41 28.52
CA VAL A 362 -1.24 -5.17 27.79
C VAL A 362 -2.63 -5.16 27.18
N ILE A 363 -3.26 -3.97 27.19
CA ILE A 363 -4.53 -3.74 26.52
C ILE A 363 -4.30 -2.67 25.45
N ILE A 364 -4.60 -3.03 24.21
CA ILE A 364 -4.37 -2.17 23.05
C ILE A 364 -5.67 -2.06 22.27
N GLU A 365 -6.03 -0.84 21.91
CA GLU A 365 -7.22 -0.58 21.12
C GLU A 365 -6.90 0.22 19.84
N ARG A 366 -7.72 0.04 18.82
CA ARG A 366 -7.66 0.84 17.60
C ARG A 366 -8.37 2.15 17.81
N ASN A 367 -7.65 3.25 17.72
CA ASN A 367 -8.21 4.58 17.80
C ASN A 367 -9.23 4.82 16.66
N GLU A 368 -10.39 5.37 16.96
CA GLU A 368 -11.41 5.67 15.95
C GLU A 368 -10.91 6.66 14.90
N LYS A 369 -10.13 7.66 15.32
CA LYS A 369 -9.50 8.61 14.40
C LYS A 369 -8.52 7.96 13.43
N ALA A 370 -7.93 6.82 13.81
CA ALA A 370 -7.02 6.04 12.96
C ALA A 370 -7.76 5.08 12.00
N SER A 371 -9.07 4.88 12.19
CA SER A 371 -9.95 4.15 11.27
C SER A 371 -11.15 5.03 10.91
N PRO A 372 -10.94 6.05 10.07
CA PRO A 372 -11.91 7.13 9.86
C PRO A 372 -13.13 6.75 9.02
N LEU A 373 -13.22 5.51 8.55
CA LEU A 373 -14.41 5.02 7.86
C LEU A 373 -15.58 4.93 8.85
N VAL A 374 -16.41 5.94 8.85
CA VAL A 374 -17.64 5.95 9.64
C VAL A 374 -18.68 5.13 8.90
N VAL A 375 -18.90 3.91 9.34
CA VAL A 375 -19.91 3.00 8.81
C VAL A 375 -20.80 2.56 9.96
N ASP A 376 -22.11 2.64 9.75
CA ASP A 376 -23.09 2.08 10.69
C ASP A 376 -22.80 0.57 10.88
N GLU A 377 -22.51 0.17 12.11
CA GLU A 377 -22.14 -1.21 12.43
C GLU A 377 -23.24 -2.21 12.04
N SER A 378 -24.51 -1.81 12.08
CA SER A 378 -25.62 -2.66 11.66
C SER A 378 -25.59 -2.99 10.17
N ARG A 379 -25.05 -2.09 9.34
CA ARG A 379 -24.91 -2.28 7.89
C ARG A 379 -23.72 -3.17 7.51
N ILE A 380 -22.78 -3.37 8.42
CA ILE A 380 -21.57 -4.23 8.26
C ILE A 380 -21.55 -5.40 9.24
N GLU A 381 -22.67 -5.76 9.84
CA GLU A 381 -22.77 -6.89 10.76
C GLU A 381 -22.23 -8.18 10.14
N ASP A 382 -22.44 -8.36 8.83
CA ASP A 382 -21.93 -9.49 8.05
C ASP A 382 -20.57 -9.22 7.35
N CYS A 383 -19.79 -8.24 7.82
CA CYS A 383 -18.52 -7.88 7.16
C CYS A 383 -17.55 -9.07 7.09
N ILE A 384 -17.59 -9.97 8.04
CA ILE A 384 -16.80 -11.21 8.03
C ILE A 384 -17.73 -12.41 8.11
N ARG A 385 -17.61 -13.34 7.15
CA ARG A 385 -18.26 -14.65 7.18
C ARG A 385 -17.25 -15.75 6.98
N ILE A 386 -17.46 -16.85 7.69
CA ILE A 386 -16.57 -18.01 7.68
C ILE A 386 -17.39 -19.24 7.31
N PHE A 387 -16.85 -20.08 6.46
CA PHE A 387 -17.44 -21.35 6.07
C PHE A 387 -16.42 -22.50 6.15
N GLN A 388 -16.67 -23.44 7.01
CA GLN A 388 -15.95 -24.70 7.06
C GLN A 388 -16.71 -25.70 6.18
N ALA A 389 -16.16 -25.97 5.01
CA ALA A 389 -16.78 -26.87 4.06
C ALA A 389 -16.51 -28.35 4.43
N PRO A 390 -17.49 -29.23 4.36
CA PRO A 390 -17.25 -30.67 4.53
C PRO A 390 -16.29 -31.25 3.50
N ASP A 391 -16.34 -30.74 2.27
CA ASP A 391 -15.49 -31.14 1.16
C ASP A 391 -15.23 -30.00 0.19
N PHE A 392 -14.28 -30.21 -0.70
CA PHE A 392 -13.83 -29.24 -1.71
C PHE A 392 -14.97 -28.77 -2.65
N SER A 393 -15.88 -29.67 -3.06
CA SER A 393 -16.98 -29.29 -3.95
C SER A 393 -17.95 -28.33 -3.26
N GLN A 394 -18.28 -28.60 -1.99
CA GLN A 394 -19.17 -27.76 -1.21
C GLN A 394 -18.54 -26.39 -0.88
N GLU A 395 -17.22 -26.32 -0.72
CA GLU A 395 -16.53 -25.05 -0.58
C GLU A 395 -16.72 -24.20 -1.84
N LEU A 396 -16.46 -24.75 -3.02
CA LEU A 396 -16.63 -24.04 -4.28
C LEU A 396 -18.09 -23.65 -4.56
N ASP A 397 -19.04 -24.51 -4.20
CA ASP A 397 -20.47 -24.24 -4.36
C ASP A 397 -20.92 -23.06 -3.47
N TRP A 398 -20.43 -23.01 -2.23
CA TRP A 398 -20.69 -21.89 -1.32
C TRP A 398 -20.10 -20.58 -1.86
N ILE A 399 -18.84 -20.59 -2.32
CA ILE A 399 -18.18 -19.41 -2.88
C ILE A 399 -18.98 -18.89 -4.09
N ALA A 400 -19.33 -19.76 -5.03
CA ALA A 400 -20.08 -19.38 -6.22
C ALA A 400 -21.47 -18.81 -5.89
N LYS A 401 -22.16 -19.35 -4.89
CA LYS A 401 -23.45 -18.87 -4.41
C LYS A 401 -23.34 -17.50 -3.72
N GLU A 402 -22.31 -17.29 -2.88
CA GLU A 402 -22.09 -16.00 -2.22
C GLU A 402 -21.73 -14.90 -3.24
N ILE A 403 -20.92 -15.23 -4.27
CA ILE A 403 -20.60 -14.31 -5.37
C ILE A 403 -21.86 -13.95 -6.17
N GLU A 404 -22.66 -14.93 -6.56
CA GLU A 404 -23.93 -14.71 -7.26
C GLU A 404 -24.86 -13.80 -6.46
N LYS A 405 -24.99 -14.04 -5.15
CA LYS A 405 -25.77 -13.20 -4.25
C LYS A 405 -25.23 -11.76 -4.19
N ALA A 406 -23.91 -11.60 -4.09
CA ALA A 406 -23.28 -10.30 -4.04
C ALA A 406 -23.57 -9.46 -5.30
N ILE A 407 -23.63 -10.11 -6.47
CA ILE A 407 -23.90 -9.44 -7.75
C ILE A 407 -25.42 -9.22 -7.93
N THR A 408 -26.25 -10.23 -7.72
CA THR A 408 -27.68 -10.18 -8.08
C THR A 408 -28.53 -9.47 -7.03
N VAL A 409 -28.26 -9.70 -5.74
CA VAL A 409 -29.02 -9.15 -4.62
C VAL A 409 -28.36 -7.88 -4.08
N ASP A 410 -27.07 -7.95 -3.78
CA ASP A 410 -26.31 -6.86 -3.14
C ASP A 410 -25.84 -5.80 -4.16
N LYS A 411 -26.03 -6.04 -5.48
CA LYS A 411 -25.74 -5.13 -6.60
C LYS A 411 -24.29 -4.71 -6.74
N LEU A 412 -23.35 -5.48 -6.19
CA LEU A 412 -21.91 -5.28 -6.43
C LEU A 412 -21.59 -5.58 -7.90
N LEU A 413 -20.67 -4.83 -8.47
CA LEU A 413 -20.13 -5.14 -9.79
C LEU A 413 -19.18 -6.35 -9.69
N PRO A 414 -19.08 -7.20 -10.72
CA PRO A 414 -18.18 -8.35 -10.68
C PRO A 414 -16.74 -7.98 -10.32
N GLU A 415 -16.23 -6.87 -10.84
CA GLU A 415 -14.90 -6.36 -10.56
C GLU A 415 -14.73 -5.73 -9.16
N ASP A 416 -15.78 -5.64 -8.35
CA ASP A 416 -15.69 -5.30 -6.93
C ASP A 416 -15.33 -6.52 -6.07
N ILE A 417 -15.25 -7.70 -6.69
CA ILE A 417 -15.09 -8.99 -6.02
C ILE A 417 -13.77 -9.63 -6.44
N ALA A 418 -12.98 -10.05 -5.47
CA ALA A 418 -11.76 -10.82 -5.70
C ALA A 418 -11.76 -12.12 -4.89
N VAL A 419 -11.25 -13.19 -5.48
CA VAL A 419 -11.00 -14.47 -4.83
C VAL A 419 -9.51 -14.69 -4.73
N ILE A 420 -9.00 -14.89 -3.51
CA ILE A 420 -7.59 -15.10 -3.21
C ILE A 420 -7.40 -16.49 -2.63
N CYS A 421 -6.67 -17.34 -3.32
CA CYS A 421 -6.36 -18.68 -2.84
C CYS A 421 -5.10 -18.65 -1.95
N LEU A 422 -5.23 -19.14 -0.70
CA LEU A 422 -4.11 -19.33 0.22
C LEU A 422 -3.34 -20.62 -0.04
N ASP A 423 -4.02 -21.65 -0.55
CA ASP A 423 -3.39 -22.90 -0.99
C ASP A 423 -2.76 -22.72 -2.38
N GLU A 424 -1.49 -22.35 -2.39
CA GLU A 424 -0.73 -22.13 -3.63
C GLU A 424 -0.57 -23.41 -4.45
N THR A 425 -0.52 -24.55 -3.78
CA THR A 425 -0.31 -25.85 -4.43
C THR A 425 -1.53 -26.27 -5.24
N ASN A 426 -2.72 -26.03 -4.71
CA ASN A 426 -3.98 -26.42 -5.33
C ASN A 426 -4.73 -25.25 -5.99
N SER A 427 -4.13 -24.07 -6.07
CA SER A 427 -4.77 -22.86 -6.61
C SER A 427 -5.36 -23.05 -8.01
N PHE A 428 -4.71 -23.83 -8.86
CA PHE A 428 -5.20 -24.18 -10.20
C PHE A 428 -6.53 -24.95 -10.13
N ASN A 429 -6.64 -25.93 -9.24
CA ASN A 429 -7.87 -26.71 -9.06
C ASN A 429 -9.01 -25.85 -8.52
N TYR A 430 -8.70 -24.96 -7.56
CA TYR A 430 -9.65 -24.00 -7.01
C TYR A 430 -10.21 -23.10 -8.11
N PHE A 431 -9.35 -22.49 -8.91
CA PHE A 431 -9.77 -21.54 -9.94
C PHE A 431 -10.55 -22.21 -11.05
N ASN A 432 -10.08 -23.33 -11.60
CA ASN A 432 -10.82 -24.07 -12.62
C ASN A 432 -12.21 -24.53 -12.13
N GLY A 433 -12.27 -25.06 -10.92
CA GLY A 433 -13.54 -25.49 -10.34
C GLY A 433 -14.51 -24.34 -10.08
N LEU A 434 -14.00 -23.16 -9.72
CA LEU A 434 -14.81 -21.97 -9.49
C LEU A 434 -15.25 -21.31 -10.80
N GLU A 435 -14.37 -21.23 -11.80
CA GLU A 435 -14.68 -20.74 -13.15
C GLU A 435 -15.87 -21.48 -13.76
N GLN A 436 -15.86 -22.81 -13.73
CA GLN A 436 -16.97 -23.62 -14.23
C GLN A 436 -18.30 -23.31 -13.54
N ARG A 437 -18.28 -23.11 -12.22
CA ARG A 437 -19.48 -22.80 -11.43
C ARG A 437 -20.03 -21.39 -11.69
N LEU A 438 -19.13 -20.43 -11.85
CA LEU A 438 -19.50 -19.05 -12.14
C LEU A 438 -19.97 -18.87 -13.60
N GLU A 439 -19.35 -19.58 -14.55
CA GLU A 439 -19.79 -19.61 -15.93
C GLU A 439 -21.21 -20.17 -16.06
N ALA A 440 -21.53 -21.24 -15.32
CA ALA A 440 -22.88 -21.79 -15.26
C ALA A 440 -23.94 -20.80 -14.73
N LYS A 441 -23.50 -19.75 -14.02
CA LYS A 441 -24.31 -18.63 -13.52
C LYS A 441 -24.20 -17.36 -14.38
N SER A 442 -23.55 -17.45 -15.54
CA SER A 442 -23.27 -16.31 -16.44
C SER A 442 -22.44 -15.20 -15.79
N ILE A 443 -21.58 -15.56 -14.87
CA ILE A 443 -20.64 -14.64 -14.19
C ILE A 443 -19.25 -14.87 -14.78
N ALA A 444 -18.71 -13.82 -15.43
CA ALA A 444 -17.39 -13.87 -16.04
C ALA A 444 -16.28 -13.74 -14.97
N THR A 445 -15.19 -14.47 -15.18
CA THR A 445 -14.02 -14.46 -14.31
C THR A 445 -12.79 -13.93 -15.04
N TYR A 446 -11.86 -13.38 -14.28
CA TYR A 446 -10.55 -12.98 -14.76
C TYR A 446 -9.47 -13.62 -13.89
N ASN A 447 -8.89 -14.69 -14.40
CA ASN A 447 -7.84 -15.42 -13.72
C ASN A 447 -6.48 -14.76 -13.99
N VAL A 448 -5.96 -14.08 -12.99
CA VAL A 448 -4.68 -13.36 -13.07
C VAL A 448 -3.49 -14.34 -13.23
N MET A 449 -3.69 -15.65 -12.96
CA MET A 449 -2.63 -16.67 -13.05
C MET A 449 -2.41 -17.19 -14.48
N ASP A 450 -3.42 -17.12 -15.36
CA ASP A 450 -3.40 -17.76 -16.68
C ASP A 450 -2.42 -17.17 -17.68
N ARG A 451 -1.82 -16.02 -17.41
CA ARG A 451 -0.97 -15.32 -18.37
C ARG A 451 0.30 -14.77 -17.74
N ASP A 452 1.42 -14.97 -18.39
CA ASP A 452 2.72 -14.41 -18.00
C ASP A 452 2.78 -12.88 -18.06
N TYR A 453 1.85 -12.24 -18.79
CA TYR A 453 1.81 -10.81 -19.08
C TYR A 453 0.48 -10.16 -18.68
N VAL A 454 0.09 -10.31 -17.42
CA VAL A 454 -1.05 -9.56 -16.88
C VAL A 454 -0.56 -8.22 -16.38
N LYS A 455 -0.98 -7.13 -17.04
CA LYS A 455 -0.66 -5.76 -16.63
C LYS A 455 -1.62 -5.21 -15.57
N GLY A 456 -2.85 -5.70 -15.48
CA GLY A 456 -3.87 -5.24 -14.54
C GLY A 456 -4.37 -6.36 -13.64
N PHE A 457 -4.83 -5.99 -12.43
CA PHE A 457 -5.44 -6.91 -11.47
C PHE A 457 -6.95 -7.07 -11.69
N TYR A 458 -7.60 -6.05 -12.24
CA TYR A 458 -9.03 -6.02 -12.50
C TYR A 458 -9.32 -6.02 -13.98
N ARG A 459 -10.47 -6.60 -14.32
CA ARG A 459 -11.10 -6.48 -15.62
C ARG A 459 -12.57 -6.17 -15.43
N GLU A 460 -13.06 -5.12 -16.08
CA GLU A 460 -14.45 -4.71 -16.03
C GLU A 460 -15.39 -5.87 -16.36
N GLY A 461 -16.46 -6.02 -15.60
CA GLY A 461 -17.42 -7.09 -15.73
C GLY A 461 -16.94 -8.48 -15.30
N ASN A 462 -15.79 -8.61 -14.65
CA ASN A 462 -15.22 -9.91 -14.27
C ASN A 462 -14.89 -9.99 -12.78
N VAL A 463 -15.14 -11.14 -12.16
CA VAL A 463 -14.64 -11.48 -10.83
C VAL A 463 -13.16 -11.87 -10.94
N THR A 464 -12.31 -11.26 -10.12
CA THR A 464 -10.86 -11.54 -10.16
C THR A 464 -10.50 -12.78 -9.36
N LEU A 465 -9.74 -13.70 -9.97
CA LEU A 465 -9.15 -14.87 -9.31
C LEU A 465 -7.64 -14.71 -9.24
N SER A 466 -7.06 -14.79 -8.04
CA SER A 466 -5.65 -14.44 -7.83
C SER A 466 -4.96 -15.26 -6.74
N SER A 467 -3.66 -15.48 -6.88
CA SER A 467 -2.82 -15.88 -5.74
C SER A 467 -2.55 -14.70 -4.81
N ILE A 468 -2.15 -14.98 -3.58
CA ILE A 468 -1.80 -13.95 -2.61
C ILE A 468 -0.69 -13.02 -3.11
N PHE A 469 0.30 -13.53 -3.83
CA PHE A 469 1.43 -12.74 -4.34
C PHE A 469 1.01 -11.72 -5.41
N LYS A 470 0.07 -12.09 -6.29
CA LYS A 470 -0.44 -11.18 -7.32
C LYS A 470 -1.53 -10.24 -6.79
N ALA A 471 -2.21 -10.62 -5.70
CA ALA A 471 -3.18 -9.78 -5.02
C ALA A 471 -2.54 -8.66 -4.19
N LYS A 472 -1.27 -8.81 -3.82
CA LYS A 472 -0.56 -7.81 -3.01
C LYS A 472 -0.56 -6.43 -3.70
N GLY A 473 -0.77 -5.36 -2.94
CA GLY A 473 -0.93 -3.99 -3.45
C GLY A 473 -2.32 -3.67 -4.00
N ASN A 474 -3.11 -4.68 -4.39
CA ASN A 474 -4.47 -4.52 -4.89
C ASN A 474 -5.52 -4.69 -3.78
N GLU A 475 -6.78 -4.33 -4.04
CA GLU A 475 -7.86 -4.37 -3.06
C GLU A 475 -9.22 -4.54 -3.74
N ALA A 476 -10.19 -5.14 -3.08
CA ALA A 476 -11.56 -5.27 -3.58
C ALA A 476 -12.58 -4.93 -2.49
N ALA A 477 -13.79 -4.58 -2.87
CA ALA A 477 -14.86 -4.32 -1.91
C ALA A 477 -15.19 -5.57 -1.10
N MET A 478 -15.30 -6.71 -1.79
CA MET A 478 -15.51 -8.04 -1.20
C MET A 478 -14.38 -8.97 -1.62
N VAL A 479 -13.74 -9.62 -0.63
CA VAL A 479 -12.67 -10.59 -0.87
C VAL A 479 -13.05 -11.93 -0.28
N PHE A 480 -12.92 -12.95 -1.10
CA PHE A 480 -12.97 -14.35 -0.69
C PHE A 480 -11.54 -14.85 -0.49
N VAL A 481 -11.20 -15.28 0.71
CA VAL A 481 -9.94 -15.96 1.00
C VAL A 481 -10.26 -17.45 1.18
N ILE A 482 -9.82 -18.25 0.22
CA ILE A 482 -10.20 -19.65 0.06
C ILE A 482 -9.01 -20.58 0.26
N GLY A 483 -9.28 -21.89 0.52
CA GLY A 483 -8.22 -22.85 0.82
C GLY A 483 -7.47 -22.50 2.11
N CYS A 484 -8.18 -21.97 3.12
CA CYS A 484 -7.58 -21.51 4.37
C CYS A 484 -7.20 -22.67 5.31
N ASP A 485 -7.58 -23.91 5.00
CA ASP A 485 -7.16 -25.12 5.72
C ASP A 485 -5.63 -25.27 5.80
N VAL A 486 -4.89 -24.83 4.80
CA VAL A 486 -3.41 -24.81 4.83
C VAL A 486 -2.83 -23.95 5.95
N PHE A 487 -3.63 -23.08 6.56
CA PHE A 487 -3.20 -22.28 7.71
C PHE A 487 -3.04 -23.13 8.96
N GLU A 488 -3.93 -24.12 9.19
CA GLU A 488 -3.90 -24.91 10.41
C GLU A 488 -2.58 -25.66 10.59
N ASP A 489 -2.05 -26.23 9.48
CA ASP A 489 -0.76 -26.93 9.48
C ASP A 489 0.45 -26.01 9.64
N LYS A 490 0.29 -24.72 9.31
CA LYS A 490 1.37 -23.72 9.27
C LYS A 490 1.10 -22.51 10.16
N LYS A 491 0.21 -22.65 11.16
CA LYS A 491 -0.24 -21.57 12.05
C LYS A 491 0.86 -20.89 12.85
N ASP A 492 1.99 -21.55 13.03
CA ASP A 492 3.17 -21.03 13.72
C ASP A 492 4.19 -20.38 12.75
N SER A 493 3.95 -20.48 11.45
CA SER A 493 4.82 -19.88 10.44
C SER A 493 4.57 -18.38 10.29
N ARG A 494 5.61 -17.57 10.49
CA ARG A 494 5.57 -16.13 10.24
C ARG A 494 5.13 -15.81 8.81
N ILE A 495 5.64 -16.54 7.83
CA ILE A 495 5.28 -16.34 6.41
C ILE A 495 3.78 -16.59 6.20
N MET A 496 3.23 -17.67 6.77
CA MET A 496 1.79 -17.96 6.65
C MET A 496 0.94 -16.90 7.32
N ARG A 497 1.32 -16.44 8.51
CA ARG A 497 0.65 -15.36 9.23
C ARG A 497 0.64 -14.05 8.44
N ASN A 498 1.77 -13.70 7.84
CA ASN A 498 1.87 -12.54 6.96
C ASN A 498 1.01 -12.69 5.70
N LYS A 499 0.89 -13.91 5.12
CA LYS A 499 -0.01 -14.18 4.00
C LYS A 499 -1.47 -13.96 4.39
N VAL A 500 -1.89 -14.47 5.55
CA VAL A 500 -3.25 -14.27 6.06
C VAL A 500 -3.53 -12.78 6.30
N PHE A 501 -2.64 -12.08 7.00
CA PHE A 501 -2.74 -10.63 7.18
C PHE A 501 -2.89 -9.90 5.85
N THR A 502 -2.01 -10.23 4.90
CA THR A 502 -2.03 -9.58 3.58
C THR A 502 -3.32 -9.89 2.84
N ALA A 503 -3.80 -11.15 2.83
CA ALA A 503 -5.03 -11.54 2.15
C ALA A 503 -6.26 -10.83 2.75
N PHE A 504 -6.37 -10.81 4.07
CA PHE A 504 -7.53 -10.21 4.75
C PHE A 504 -7.57 -8.69 4.56
N THR A 505 -6.43 -8.03 4.60
CA THR A 505 -6.34 -6.58 4.36
C THR A 505 -6.57 -6.18 2.89
N ARG A 506 -6.81 -7.12 1.97
CA ARG A 506 -7.31 -6.79 0.61
C ARG A 506 -8.79 -6.44 0.60
N ALA A 507 -9.57 -6.90 1.60
CA ALA A 507 -10.99 -6.62 1.69
C ALA A 507 -11.25 -5.22 2.24
N LYS A 508 -11.96 -4.39 1.48
CA LYS A 508 -12.39 -3.07 1.98
C LYS A 508 -13.46 -3.23 3.06
N ILE A 509 -14.53 -3.97 2.77
CA ILE A 509 -15.73 -4.00 3.61
C ILE A 509 -16.16 -5.44 3.94
N TRP A 510 -16.06 -6.37 2.99
CA TRP A 510 -16.55 -7.75 3.19
C TRP A 510 -15.44 -8.76 2.97
N LEU A 511 -15.24 -9.58 3.99
CA LEU A 511 -14.30 -10.69 3.98
C LEU A 511 -15.07 -12.01 4.10
N ARG A 512 -14.80 -12.93 3.19
CA ARG A 512 -15.33 -14.29 3.18
C ARG A 512 -14.17 -15.26 3.31
N ILE A 513 -14.21 -16.13 4.30
CA ILE A 513 -13.13 -17.06 4.64
C ILE A 513 -13.67 -18.47 4.49
N SER A 514 -12.97 -19.33 3.75
CA SER A 514 -13.36 -20.74 3.64
C SER A 514 -12.17 -21.69 3.60
N GLY A 515 -12.42 -22.92 3.98
CA GLY A 515 -11.49 -24.03 3.92
C GLY A 515 -12.23 -25.36 4.04
N THR A 516 -11.59 -26.45 3.66
CA THR A 516 -12.17 -27.79 3.56
C THR A 516 -11.70 -28.70 4.68
N GLY A 517 -12.64 -29.40 5.32
CA GLY A 517 -12.39 -30.42 6.35
C GLY A 517 -12.92 -30.05 7.74
N GLU A 518 -13.02 -31.07 8.59
CA GLU A 518 -13.36 -30.87 10.00
C GLU A 518 -12.24 -30.09 10.72
N GLU A 519 -12.63 -29.11 11.53
CA GLU A 519 -11.70 -28.26 12.29
C GLU A 519 -10.63 -27.54 11.42
N CYS A 520 -10.83 -27.43 10.10
CA CYS A 520 -9.86 -26.86 9.16
C CYS A 520 -9.51 -25.38 9.44
N LEU A 521 -10.33 -24.67 10.22
CA LEU A 521 -10.13 -23.27 10.60
C LEU A 521 -10.09 -23.10 12.13
N LYS A 522 -9.78 -24.15 12.88
CA LYS A 522 -9.85 -24.19 14.35
C LYS A 522 -9.07 -23.04 15.01
N GLN A 523 -7.83 -22.87 14.61
CA GLN A 523 -6.98 -21.82 15.19
C GLN A 523 -7.45 -20.41 14.79
N MET A 524 -7.87 -20.23 13.54
CA MET A 524 -8.43 -18.93 13.12
C MET A 524 -9.68 -18.57 13.92
N LEU A 525 -10.60 -19.51 14.07
CA LEU A 525 -11.84 -19.31 14.82
C LEU A 525 -11.56 -19.04 16.30
N TYR A 526 -10.61 -19.75 16.89
CA TYR A 526 -10.19 -19.52 18.27
C TYR A 526 -9.72 -18.06 18.46
N GLU A 527 -8.76 -17.60 17.66
CA GLU A 527 -8.20 -16.26 17.79
C GLU A 527 -9.25 -15.16 17.48
N MET A 528 -10.12 -15.39 16.51
CA MET A 528 -11.22 -14.47 16.21
C MET A 528 -12.26 -14.41 17.34
N ASN A 529 -12.56 -15.53 17.99
CA ASN A 529 -13.47 -15.56 19.14
C ASN A 529 -12.84 -14.84 20.34
N GLN A 530 -11.55 -15.04 20.60
CA GLN A 530 -10.84 -14.29 21.66
C GLN A 530 -10.94 -12.78 21.40
N LEU A 531 -10.68 -12.32 20.18
CA LEU A 531 -10.82 -10.90 19.83
C LEU A 531 -12.26 -10.39 20.06
N LYS A 532 -13.27 -11.19 19.74
CA LYS A 532 -14.68 -10.84 19.96
C LYS A 532 -15.04 -10.80 21.45
N GLU A 533 -14.55 -11.73 22.26
CA GLU A 533 -14.74 -11.77 23.71
C GLU A 533 -14.14 -10.54 24.39
N HIS A 534 -13.04 -10.01 23.87
CA HIS A 534 -12.40 -8.77 24.35
C HIS A 534 -12.93 -7.50 23.65
N GLU A 535 -14.15 -7.52 23.11
CA GLU A 535 -14.80 -6.34 22.48
C GLU A 535 -13.95 -5.67 21.39
N PHE A 536 -13.24 -6.47 20.60
CA PHE A 536 -12.32 -6.01 19.56
C PHE A 536 -11.16 -5.13 20.07
N LYS A 537 -10.71 -5.36 21.31
CA LYS A 537 -9.44 -4.88 21.86
C LYS A 537 -8.45 -6.04 21.93
N PHE A 538 -7.18 -5.74 21.80
CA PHE A 538 -6.13 -6.74 22.02
C PHE A 538 -5.80 -6.76 23.51
N ASP A 539 -6.20 -7.81 24.20
CA ASP A 539 -5.92 -8.05 25.62
C ASP A 539 -5.12 -9.34 25.75
N PHE A 540 -3.84 -9.23 26.03
CA PHE A 540 -2.93 -10.36 26.03
C PHE A 540 -1.73 -10.16 26.94
N LEU A 541 -1.06 -11.26 27.30
CA LEU A 541 0.22 -11.23 27.98
C LEU A 541 1.32 -10.99 26.97
N ASN A 542 1.89 -9.79 26.98
CA ASN A 542 3.03 -9.47 26.13
C ASN A 542 4.27 -10.21 26.64
N LYS A 543 4.94 -10.93 25.74
CA LYS A 543 6.23 -11.58 25.99
C LYS A 543 7.21 -11.08 24.94
N PRO A 544 7.96 -9.99 25.24
CA PRO A 544 8.94 -9.45 24.30
C PRO A 544 9.89 -10.55 23.89
N THR A 545 9.91 -10.90 22.63
CA THR A 545 10.93 -11.77 22.08
C THR A 545 12.21 -10.95 21.97
N HIS A 546 13.18 -11.22 22.83
CA HIS A 546 14.54 -10.79 22.58
C HIS A 546 14.99 -11.49 21.29
N PHE A 547 14.77 -10.86 20.15
CA PHE A 547 15.47 -11.24 18.95
C PHE A 547 16.94 -10.89 19.20
N CYS A 548 17.77 -11.92 19.49
CA CYS A 548 19.19 -11.78 19.24
C CYS A 548 19.32 -11.37 17.75
N LEU A 549 19.79 -10.15 17.54
CA LEU A 549 20.27 -9.63 16.28
C LEU A 549 21.38 -10.52 15.70
#